data_e7423c0804ca9a69fe957b41e07118e7
#
_entry.id   e7423c0804ca9a69fe957b41e07118e7
#
_cell.length_a   1.000
_cell.length_b   1.000
_cell.length_c   1.000
_cell.angle_alpha   90.00
_cell.angle_beta   90.00
_cell.angle_gamma   90.00
#
_symmetry.space_group_name_H-M   'P 1'
#
loop_
_entity.id
_entity.type
_entity.pdbx_description
1 polymer ?
#
loop_
_entity_poly.entity_id
_entity_poly.type
_entity_poly.pdbx_seq_one_letter_code
_entity_poly.pdbx_strand_id
1 'polypeptide(L)'
;MAVLSGGWAHAAPPPQRETPYWASLSASQARMRTGPGRNYPVNWFYQRQNLPVQVLEVYPGWRKIRDPDGAEGWMIGNLVSDQRTGMIKGGTVDLLDAPHDGAKLLWRAEAGVIGTLSRCADGWCRFDVKGRGGFVEEAKLWGVDPGETVK
;
A
#
# COMPACT_ATOMS: atom_id res chain seq x y z
N MET A 1 -57.52 8.69 -15.80
CA MET A 1 -56.69 8.70 -14.58
C MET A 1 -55.40 7.99 -14.91
N ALA A 2 -54.31 8.73 -15.13
CA ALA A 2 -52.99 8.13 -15.39
C ALA A 2 -52.27 8.00 -14.04
N VAL A 3 -51.98 6.76 -13.62
CA VAL A 3 -51.17 6.50 -12.46
C VAL A 3 -49.69 6.62 -12.89
N LEU A 4 -49.04 7.72 -12.54
CA LEU A 4 -47.60 7.86 -12.66
C LEU A 4 -46.95 7.03 -11.55
N SER A 5 -46.57 5.78 -11.84
CA SER A 5 -45.69 5.01 -10.98
C SER A 5 -44.28 5.59 -11.08
N GLY A 6 -43.96 6.47 -10.13
CA GLY A 6 -42.60 6.97 -9.96
C GLY A 6 -41.68 5.82 -9.54
N GLY A 7 -40.93 5.27 -10.50
CA GLY A 7 -39.87 4.30 -10.20
C GLY A 7 -38.75 5.02 -9.46
N TRP A 8 -38.44 4.55 -8.25
CA TRP A 8 -37.27 4.99 -7.52
C TRP A 8 -36.02 4.42 -8.23
N ALA A 9 -35.30 5.29 -8.91
CA ALA A 9 -34.04 4.89 -9.50
C ALA A 9 -33.02 4.72 -8.36
N HIS A 10 -32.65 3.49 -8.04
CA HIS A 10 -31.51 3.23 -7.17
C HIS A 10 -30.24 3.56 -7.96
N ALA A 11 -29.45 4.51 -7.44
CA ALA A 11 -28.11 4.73 -7.97
C ALA A 11 -27.30 3.42 -7.84
N ALA A 12 -26.62 3.03 -8.91
CA ALA A 12 -25.70 1.90 -8.82
C ALA A 12 -24.64 2.17 -7.74
N PRO A 13 -24.25 1.17 -6.92
CA PRO A 13 -23.16 1.37 -5.97
C PRO A 13 -21.90 1.78 -6.72
N PRO A 14 -21.03 2.64 -6.11
CA PRO A 14 -19.77 3.01 -6.75
C PRO A 14 -18.96 1.76 -7.09
N PRO A 15 -18.25 1.73 -8.22
CA PRO A 15 -17.44 0.59 -8.58
C PRO A 15 -16.44 0.31 -7.47
N GLN A 16 -16.37 -0.94 -7.03
CA GLN A 16 -15.38 -1.36 -6.06
C GLN A 16 -14.01 -1.38 -6.73
N ARG A 17 -12.99 -0.94 -5.98
CA ARG A 17 -11.61 -0.99 -6.44
C ARG A 17 -11.19 -2.45 -6.65
N GLU A 18 -10.58 -2.72 -7.79
CA GLU A 18 -10.07 -4.05 -8.09
C GLU A 18 -8.99 -4.45 -7.09
N THR A 19 -9.09 -5.68 -6.61
CA THR A 19 -8.09 -6.28 -5.73
C THR A 19 -7.30 -7.35 -6.49
N PRO A 20 -6.03 -7.60 -6.10
CA PRO A 20 -5.31 -6.90 -5.04
C PRO A 20 -4.82 -5.51 -5.46
N TYR A 21 -4.62 -4.64 -4.48
CA TYR A 21 -3.99 -3.34 -4.70
C TYR A 21 -3.06 -2.96 -3.55
N TRP A 22 -2.12 -2.05 -3.81
CA TRP A 22 -1.17 -1.60 -2.81
C TRP A 22 -1.71 -0.42 -2.01
N ALA A 23 -1.43 -0.44 -0.72
CA ALA A 23 -1.82 0.58 0.23
C ALA A 23 -0.76 0.66 1.34
N SER A 24 -0.99 1.48 2.34
CA SER A 24 -0.11 1.58 3.50
C SER A 24 -0.91 1.83 4.79
N LEU A 25 -0.31 1.54 5.93
CA LEU A 25 -0.94 1.83 7.21
C LEU A 25 -0.86 3.32 7.50
N SER A 26 -2.01 3.95 7.77
CA SER A 26 -2.08 5.37 8.10
C SER A 26 -1.79 5.67 9.57
N ALA A 27 -1.89 4.66 10.44
CA ALA A 27 -1.71 4.82 11.87
C ALA A 27 -0.40 4.18 12.35
N SER A 28 0.13 4.70 13.47
CA SER A 28 1.31 4.13 14.13
C SER A 28 1.01 2.83 14.88
N GLN A 29 -0.26 2.53 15.10
CA GLN A 29 -0.73 1.30 15.75
C GLN A 29 -1.96 0.78 15.02
N ALA A 30 -1.97 -0.50 14.69
CA ALA A 30 -3.08 -1.13 13.99
C ALA A 30 -3.22 -2.59 14.39
N ARG A 31 -4.46 -2.99 14.70
CA ARG A 31 -4.80 -4.39 15.00
C ARG A 31 -5.30 -5.09 13.76
N MET A 32 -4.76 -6.25 13.48
CA MET A 32 -5.25 -7.15 12.46
C MET A 32 -6.03 -8.28 13.12
N ARG A 33 -7.18 -8.64 12.55
CA ARG A 33 -8.10 -9.64 13.10
C ARG A 33 -8.29 -10.80 12.12
N THR A 34 -8.82 -11.89 12.64
CA THR A 34 -9.07 -13.09 11.83
C THR A 34 -10.29 -12.97 10.91
N GLY A 35 -11.12 -11.96 11.10
CA GLY A 35 -12.31 -11.71 10.28
C GLY A 35 -12.71 -10.24 10.28
N PRO A 36 -13.65 -9.85 9.39
CA PRO A 36 -14.04 -8.45 9.20
C PRO A 36 -15.05 -8.01 10.28
N GLY A 37 -14.57 -7.84 11.51
CA GLY A 37 -15.41 -7.40 12.62
C GLY A 37 -14.64 -7.31 13.93
N ARG A 38 -15.10 -6.45 14.83
CA ARG A 38 -14.47 -6.26 16.14
C ARG A 38 -14.63 -7.46 17.07
N ASN A 39 -15.56 -8.36 16.78
CA ASN A 39 -15.78 -9.61 17.51
C ASN A 39 -14.82 -10.73 17.11
N TYR A 40 -14.06 -10.56 16.06
CA TYR A 40 -13.03 -11.52 15.67
C TYR A 40 -11.74 -11.28 16.47
N PRO A 41 -11.03 -12.36 16.84
CA PRO A 41 -9.77 -12.23 17.58
C PRO A 41 -8.71 -11.44 16.83
N VAL A 42 -7.91 -10.70 17.59
CA VAL A 42 -6.71 -10.04 17.07
C VAL A 42 -5.62 -11.10 16.88
N ASN A 43 -5.07 -11.21 15.67
CA ASN A 43 -3.99 -12.15 15.36
C ASN A 43 -2.64 -11.46 15.15
N TRP A 44 -2.62 -10.13 14.99
CA TRP A 44 -1.40 -9.35 14.89
C TRP A 44 -1.60 -7.90 15.33
N PHE A 45 -0.55 -7.27 15.84
CA PHE A 45 -0.54 -5.88 16.23
C PHE A 45 0.64 -5.16 15.58
N TYR A 46 0.34 -4.19 14.71
CA TYR A 46 1.35 -3.42 13.99
C TYR A 46 1.66 -2.13 14.75
N GLN A 47 2.94 -1.79 14.82
CA GLN A 47 3.43 -0.56 15.42
C GLN A 47 4.30 0.23 14.45
N ARG A 48 3.97 0.17 13.17
CA ARG A 48 4.80 0.77 12.13
C ARG A 48 3.95 1.54 11.13
N GLN A 49 3.92 2.86 11.28
CA GLN A 49 3.23 3.75 10.34
C GLN A 49 3.88 3.67 8.96
N ASN A 50 3.07 3.83 7.93
CA ASN A 50 3.46 3.75 6.52
C ASN A 50 3.91 2.36 6.04
N LEU A 51 3.74 1.33 6.87
CA LEU A 51 4.01 -0.05 6.44
C LEU A 51 3.23 -0.32 5.14
N PRO A 52 3.91 -0.70 4.03
CA PRO A 52 3.19 -1.09 2.83
C PRO A 52 2.43 -2.39 3.09
N VAL A 53 1.22 -2.46 2.57
CA VAL A 53 0.35 -3.64 2.65
C VAL A 53 -0.32 -3.87 1.30
N GLN A 54 -0.64 -5.11 1.00
CA GLN A 54 -1.45 -5.46 -0.15
C GLN A 54 -2.88 -5.71 0.32
N VAL A 55 -3.84 -4.99 -0.24
CA VAL A 55 -5.26 -5.21 0.04
C VAL A 55 -5.76 -6.34 -0.85
N LEU A 56 -6.18 -7.43 -0.23
CA LEU A 56 -6.62 -8.65 -0.91
C LEU A 56 -8.12 -8.70 -1.13
N GLU A 57 -8.90 -8.18 -0.17
CA GLU A 57 -10.36 -8.16 -0.22
C GLU A 57 -10.87 -6.90 0.46
N VAL A 58 -12.04 -6.45 0.03
CA VAL A 58 -12.75 -5.30 0.59
C VAL A 58 -14.10 -5.77 1.12
N TYR A 59 -14.40 -5.44 2.37
CA TYR A 59 -15.69 -5.62 3.00
C TYR A 59 -16.11 -4.26 3.60
N PRO A 60 -17.40 -3.92 3.69
CA PRO A 60 -17.81 -2.61 4.23
C PRO A 60 -17.17 -2.28 5.57
N GLY A 61 -16.32 -1.24 5.58
CA GLY A 61 -15.58 -0.81 6.77
C GLY A 61 -14.30 -1.60 7.07
N TRP A 62 -13.98 -2.63 6.31
CA TRP A 62 -12.85 -3.53 6.56
C TRP A 62 -12.05 -3.81 5.30
N ARG A 63 -10.75 -4.10 5.49
CA ARG A 63 -9.84 -4.53 4.42
C ARG A 63 -9.08 -5.76 4.86
N LYS A 64 -9.06 -6.79 4.02
CA LYS A 64 -8.15 -7.91 4.23
C LYS A 64 -6.81 -7.53 3.62
N ILE A 65 -5.77 -7.60 4.42
CA ILE A 65 -4.43 -7.17 4.01
C ILE A 65 -3.43 -8.31 4.13
N ARG A 66 -2.36 -8.21 3.34
CA ARG A 66 -1.15 -9.01 3.48
C ARG A 66 0.02 -8.08 3.77
N ASP A 67 0.80 -8.39 4.78
CA ASP A 67 1.99 -7.62 5.13
C ASP A 67 3.23 -8.11 4.36
N PRO A 68 4.38 -7.42 4.48
CA PRO A 68 5.61 -7.83 3.79
C PRO A 68 6.14 -9.22 4.16
N ASP A 69 5.80 -9.73 5.33
CA ASP A 69 6.23 -11.06 5.82
C ASP A 69 5.24 -12.17 5.42
N GLY A 70 4.14 -11.81 4.76
CA GLY A 70 3.14 -12.75 4.30
C GLY A 70 1.99 -13.00 5.27
N ALA A 71 1.94 -12.33 6.42
CA ALA A 71 0.82 -12.43 7.35
C ALA A 71 -0.43 -11.78 6.74
N GLU A 72 -1.58 -12.42 6.90
CA GLU A 72 -2.85 -11.97 6.36
C GLU A 72 -3.93 -11.86 7.44
N GLY A 73 -4.81 -10.89 7.26
CA GLY A 73 -5.97 -10.71 8.14
C GLY A 73 -6.72 -9.44 7.82
N TRP A 74 -7.69 -9.12 8.68
CA TRP A 74 -8.64 -8.04 8.47
C TRP A 74 -8.33 -6.85 9.36
N MET A 75 -8.43 -5.67 8.79
CA MET A 75 -8.14 -4.40 9.45
C MET A 75 -9.25 -3.41 9.16
N ILE A 76 -9.54 -2.54 10.13
CA ILE A 76 -10.50 -1.45 9.92
C ILE A 76 -10.02 -0.57 8.76
N GLY A 77 -10.93 -0.25 7.84
CA GLY A 77 -10.59 0.43 6.60
C GLY A 77 -9.94 1.79 6.75
N ASN A 78 -10.26 2.54 7.81
CA ASN A 78 -9.68 3.87 8.05
C ASN A 78 -8.21 3.83 8.53
N LEU A 79 -7.69 2.64 8.85
CA LEU A 79 -6.28 2.45 9.17
C LEU A 79 -5.43 2.15 7.92
N VAL A 80 -6.07 1.99 6.78
CA VAL A 80 -5.43 1.69 5.50
C VAL A 80 -5.57 2.90 4.58
N SER A 81 -4.42 3.43 4.16
CA SER A 81 -4.33 4.63 3.33
C SER A 81 -3.96 4.27 1.89
N ASP A 82 -4.39 5.09 0.94
CA ASP A 82 -3.99 4.98 -0.47
C ASP A 82 -2.59 5.52 -0.75
N GLN A 83 -1.93 6.10 0.26
CA GLN A 83 -0.55 6.56 0.09
C GLN A 83 0.35 5.40 -0.28
N ARG A 84 1.09 5.54 -1.37
CA ARG A 84 2.00 4.50 -1.82
C ARG A 84 3.31 4.58 -1.03
N THR A 85 3.67 3.46 -0.46
CA THR A 85 4.95 3.27 0.22
C THR A 85 5.60 1.98 -0.25
N GLY A 86 6.88 1.85 0.00
CA GLY A 86 7.62 0.64 -0.30
C GLY A 86 8.57 0.28 0.84
N MET A 87 8.96 -0.97 0.87
CA MET A 87 9.96 -1.47 1.81
C MET A 87 11.11 -2.09 1.04
N ILE A 88 12.33 -1.73 1.40
CA ILE A 88 13.52 -2.34 0.82
C ILE A 88 13.57 -3.82 1.18
N LYS A 89 13.76 -4.66 0.18
CA LYS A 89 13.90 -6.12 0.35
C LYS A 89 15.22 -6.61 -0.22
N GLY A 90 15.69 -7.72 0.31
CA GLY A 90 16.86 -8.45 -0.22
C GLY A 90 18.21 -8.00 0.32
N GLY A 91 18.39 -6.78 0.73
CA GLY A 91 19.67 -6.29 1.24
C GLY A 91 19.77 -4.78 1.17
N THR A 92 20.93 -4.24 1.45
CA THR A 92 21.20 -2.81 1.33
C THR A 92 21.17 -2.37 -0.13
N VAL A 93 20.48 -1.26 -0.40
CA VAL A 93 20.36 -0.71 -1.76
C VAL A 93 20.89 0.72 -1.81
N ASP A 94 21.35 1.12 -2.98
CA ASP A 94 21.77 2.49 -3.27
C ASP A 94 20.57 3.30 -3.74
N LEU A 95 20.41 4.49 -3.19
CA LEU A 95 19.45 5.50 -3.64
C LEU A 95 20.21 6.52 -4.49
N LEU A 96 19.84 6.62 -5.74
CA LEU A 96 20.57 7.39 -6.75
C LEU A 96 19.87 8.72 -7.08
N ASP A 97 20.61 9.67 -7.64
CA ASP A 97 20.05 10.98 -8.02
C ASP A 97 19.25 10.95 -9.33
N ALA A 98 19.35 9.86 -10.09
CA ALA A 98 18.61 9.67 -11.33
C ALA A 98 18.23 8.20 -11.50
N PRO A 99 17.15 7.91 -12.28
CA PRO A 99 16.61 6.54 -12.42
C PRO A 99 17.37 5.75 -13.50
N HIS A 100 18.66 5.57 -13.32
CA HIS A 100 19.46 4.71 -14.20
C HIS A 100 20.73 4.22 -13.50
N ASP A 101 21.25 3.11 -13.96
CA ASP A 101 22.51 2.56 -13.47
C ASP A 101 23.65 3.56 -13.70
N GLY A 102 24.56 3.65 -12.73
CA GLY A 102 25.71 4.54 -12.81
C GLY A 102 25.41 6.00 -12.41
N ALA A 103 24.17 6.33 -12.06
CA ALA A 103 23.84 7.63 -11.50
C ALA A 103 24.51 7.83 -10.13
N LYS A 104 24.63 9.10 -9.72
CA LYS A 104 25.31 9.45 -8.47
C LYS A 104 24.60 8.87 -7.25
N LEU A 105 25.38 8.24 -6.37
CA LEU A 105 24.90 7.77 -5.09
C LEU A 105 24.56 8.93 -4.16
N LEU A 106 23.34 8.95 -3.63
CA LEU A 106 22.92 9.93 -2.61
C LEU A 106 22.91 9.31 -1.21
N TRP A 107 22.25 8.15 -1.07
CA TRP A 107 22.04 7.47 0.21
C TRP A 107 22.07 5.95 0.03
N ARG A 108 22.27 5.25 1.13
CA ARG A 108 22.04 3.80 1.18
C ARG A 108 20.94 3.48 2.17
N ALA A 109 20.08 2.54 1.81
CA ALA A 109 18.98 2.07 2.65
C ALA A 109 19.10 0.57 2.86
N GLU A 110 18.95 0.15 4.10
CA GLU A 110 19.01 -1.26 4.48
C GLU A 110 17.67 -1.96 4.19
N ALA A 111 17.70 -3.28 4.13
CA ALA A 111 16.49 -4.09 4.07
C ALA A 111 15.55 -3.76 5.23
N GLY A 112 14.25 -3.67 4.93
CA GLY A 112 13.23 -3.31 5.92
C GLY A 112 12.97 -1.81 6.08
N VAL A 113 13.79 -0.94 5.48
CA VAL A 113 13.52 0.50 5.49
C VAL A 113 12.30 0.80 4.64
N ILE A 114 11.38 1.60 5.19
CA ILE A 114 10.15 2.04 4.53
C ILE A 114 10.33 3.48 4.04
N GLY A 115 9.87 3.73 2.82
CA GLY A 115 9.83 5.06 2.24
C GLY A 115 8.58 5.30 1.43
N THR A 116 8.31 6.57 1.17
CA THR A 116 7.20 7.00 0.33
C THR A 116 7.59 6.86 -1.14
N LEU A 117 6.68 6.31 -1.95
CA LEU A 117 6.81 6.23 -3.40
C LEU A 117 6.04 7.39 -4.02
N SER A 118 6.74 8.36 -4.56
CA SER A 118 6.11 9.51 -5.20
C SER A 118 5.97 9.33 -6.71
N ARG A 119 6.80 8.50 -7.31
CA ARG A 119 6.80 8.23 -8.74
C ARG A 119 7.51 6.91 -9.02
N CYS A 120 6.87 6.07 -9.85
CA CYS A 120 7.50 4.89 -10.41
C CYS A 120 7.25 4.85 -11.91
N ALA A 121 8.28 4.61 -12.69
CA ALA A 121 8.21 4.47 -14.14
C ALA A 121 9.45 3.73 -14.64
N ASP A 122 9.27 2.94 -15.70
CA ASP A 122 10.37 2.27 -16.41
C ASP A 122 11.26 1.40 -15.51
N GLY A 123 10.67 0.79 -14.48
CA GLY A 123 11.38 -0.10 -13.57
C GLY A 123 12.10 0.60 -12.42
N TRP A 124 11.92 1.90 -12.24
CA TRP A 124 12.52 2.70 -11.18
C TRP A 124 11.48 3.45 -10.38
N CYS A 125 11.73 3.65 -9.08
CA CYS A 125 10.87 4.44 -8.20
C CYS A 125 11.66 5.55 -7.51
N ARG A 126 11.02 6.70 -7.36
CA ARG A 126 11.46 7.72 -6.41
C ARG A 126 11.03 7.29 -5.02
N PHE A 127 12.00 7.07 -4.15
CA PHE A 127 11.82 6.54 -2.80
C PHE A 127 12.37 7.56 -1.80
N ASP A 128 11.53 8.00 -0.86
CA ASP A 128 11.87 9.04 0.10
C ASP A 128 11.68 8.56 1.53
N VAL A 129 12.71 8.72 2.36
CA VAL A 129 12.71 8.38 3.78
C VAL A 129 12.98 9.64 4.57
N LYS A 130 11.93 10.29 5.07
CA LYS A 130 12.03 11.49 5.93
C LYS A 130 12.87 12.60 5.28
N GLY A 131 12.60 12.91 4.01
CA GLY A 131 13.32 13.93 3.27
C GLY A 131 14.64 13.48 2.65
N ARG A 132 15.08 12.26 2.89
CA ARG A 132 16.26 11.66 2.28
C ARG A 132 15.81 10.72 1.18
N GLY A 133 15.81 11.20 -0.05
CA GLY A 133 15.26 10.48 -1.16
C GLY A 133 16.22 10.22 -2.29
N GLY A 134 15.87 9.28 -3.14
CA GLY A 134 16.60 8.93 -4.35
C GLY A 134 15.82 7.92 -5.16
N PHE A 135 16.40 7.51 -6.28
CA PHE A 135 15.81 6.51 -7.15
C PHE A 135 16.34 5.12 -6.81
N VAL A 136 15.46 4.14 -6.83
CA VAL A 136 15.75 2.74 -6.59
C VAL A 136 14.99 1.88 -7.61
N GLU A 137 15.55 0.75 -7.98
CA GLU A 137 14.87 -0.21 -8.86
C GLU A 137 13.62 -0.80 -8.18
N GLU A 138 12.53 -0.89 -8.92
CA GLU A 138 11.28 -1.51 -8.43
C GLU A 138 11.50 -2.92 -7.88
N ALA A 139 12.38 -3.70 -8.52
CA ALA A 139 12.67 -5.07 -8.12
C ALA A 139 13.23 -5.20 -6.70
N LYS A 140 13.75 -4.11 -6.13
CA LYS A 140 14.30 -4.06 -4.78
C LYS A 140 13.30 -3.59 -3.73
N LEU A 141 12.05 -3.37 -4.14
CA LEU A 141 10.97 -2.88 -3.28
C LEU A 141 9.86 -3.90 -3.15
N TRP A 142 9.33 -4.03 -1.94
CA TRP A 142 8.03 -4.63 -1.69
C TRP A 142 7.01 -3.49 -1.55
N GLY A 143 5.90 -3.55 -2.28
CA GLY A 143 4.88 -2.50 -2.27
C GLY A 143 4.57 -1.91 -3.65
N VAL A 144 5.21 -2.45 -4.69
CA VAL A 144 5.01 -2.05 -6.08
C VAL A 144 5.07 -3.28 -6.98
N ASP A 145 4.23 -3.35 -8.00
CA ASP A 145 4.25 -4.44 -8.97
C ASP A 145 5.33 -4.21 -10.03
N PRO A 146 5.94 -5.28 -10.56
CA PRO A 146 6.90 -5.15 -11.65
C PRO A 146 6.29 -4.40 -12.84
N GLY A 147 6.98 -3.36 -13.30
CA GLY A 147 6.53 -2.54 -14.43
C GLY A 147 5.41 -1.56 -14.11
N GLU A 148 5.01 -1.45 -12.87
CA GLU A 148 3.95 -0.53 -12.45
C GLU A 148 4.40 0.92 -12.61
N THR A 149 3.46 1.77 -13.08
CA THR A 149 3.64 3.23 -13.07
C THR A 149 2.88 3.82 -11.89
N VAL A 150 3.59 4.59 -11.08
CA VAL A 150 3.02 5.38 -9.98
C VAL A 150 3.26 6.85 -10.29
N LYS A 151 2.21 7.65 -10.19
CA LYS A 151 2.26 9.10 -10.49
C LYS A 151 2.18 9.93 -9.22
#